data_54876ff6a924f13189ddd3e9ec321b92
#
_entry.id   54876ff6a924f13189ddd3e9ec321b92
#
_cell.length_a   1.000
_cell.length_b   1.000
_cell.length_c   1.000
_cell.angle_alpha   90.00
_cell.angle_beta   90.00
_cell.angle_gamma   90.00
#
_symmetry.space_group_name_H-M   'P 1'
#
loop_
_entity.id
_entity.type
_entity.pdbx_description
1 polymer ?
#
loop_
_entity_poly.entity_id
_entity_poly.type
_entity_poly.pdbx_seq_one_letter_code
_entity_poly.pdbx_strand_id
1 'polypeptide(L)'
;MTTEDIIIHIFCYVDDRMKDVQKRKNASLYPSELVTIGILFALKGGRFRAFYRWLKRDYDPLFAGLPDRTRLQRLLAHHQVLCDRFLECPTFFTVGDSFPIELLFPIREGRSDKQVGKKNKDKGRWSIGIKLCWILNNLGRVVGWKWLPMNAHDQDFNDEIENLNGKSITLTDLGFRCKEGIPENIKLCAKGTWNERMIVETAFSMLTVVCHMKKIFHRVSDYIEARLAYSMTMFNVLLALYHELHPNEPPHKMSIAEFSL
;
A
#
# COMPACT_ATOMS: atom_id res chain seq x y z
N MET A 1 -21.71 -8.94 4.16
CA MET A 1 -20.70 -9.23 5.20
C MET A 1 -20.69 -8.07 6.17
N THR A 2 -20.75 -8.29 7.47
CA THR A 2 -20.64 -7.22 8.47
C THR A 2 -19.20 -6.75 8.60
N THR A 3 -18.96 -5.58 9.20
CA THR A 3 -17.59 -5.10 9.50
C THR A 3 -16.85 -6.10 10.40
N GLU A 4 -17.53 -6.72 11.37
CA GLU A 4 -16.94 -7.73 12.23
C GLU A 4 -16.50 -8.98 11.45
N ASP A 5 -17.33 -9.47 10.53
CA ASP A 5 -16.96 -10.59 9.65
C ASP A 5 -15.72 -10.24 8.82
N ILE A 6 -15.65 -9.02 8.26
CA ILE A 6 -14.48 -8.56 7.50
C ILE A 6 -13.22 -8.59 8.37
N ILE A 7 -13.30 -8.08 9.61
CA ILE A 7 -12.18 -8.07 10.55
C ILE A 7 -11.71 -9.50 10.83
N ILE A 8 -12.64 -10.41 11.09
CA ILE A 8 -12.33 -11.82 11.40
C ILE A 8 -11.70 -12.52 10.19
N HIS A 9 -12.24 -12.36 8.99
CA HIS A 9 -11.65 -12.95 7.78
C HIS A 9 -10.24 -12.44 7.50
N ILE A 10 -10.01 -11.13 7.63
CA ILE A 10 -8.67 -10.55 7.50
C ILE A 10 -7.74 -11.13 8.56
N PHE A 11 -8.18 -11.21 9.82
CA PHE A 11 -7.37 -11.76 10.90
C PHE A 11 -6.99 -13.22 10.65
N CYS A 12 -7.94 -14.08 10.31
CA CYS A 12 -7.69 -15.50 10.03
C CYS A 12 -6.68 -15.66 8.89
N TYR A 13 -6.85 -14.92 7.79
CA TYR A 13 -5.93 -14.95 6.65
C TYR A 13 -4.51 -14.50 7.04
N VAL A 14 -4.40 -13.45 7.84
CA VAL A 14 -3.11 -12.93 8.32
C VAL A 14 -2.46 -13.89 9.29
N ASP A 15 -3.22 -14.44 10.24
CA ASP A 15 -2.71 -15.35 11.27
C ASP A 15 -2.18 -16.65 10.66
N ASP A 16 -2.89 -17.19 9.66
CA ASP A 16 -2.45 -18.37 8.91
C ASP A 16 -1.08 -18.16 8.23
N ARG A 17 -0.81 -16.99 7.71
CA ARG A 17 0.47 -16.64 7.06
C ARG A 17 1.58 -16.27 8.05
N MET A 18 1.24 -16.08 9.33
CA MET A 18 2.16 -15.64 10.36
C MET A 18 2.37 -16.65 11.49
N LYS A 19 1.99 -17.92 11.32
CA LYS A 19 2.11 -19.00 12.32
C LYS A 19 3.53 -19.20 12.87
N ASP A 20 4.55 -18.86 12.08
CA ASP A 20 5.95 -18.94 12.45
C ASP A 20 6.45 -17.69 13.23
N VAL A 21 5.64 -16.63 13.30
CA VAL A 21 6.03 -15.37 13.96
C VAL A 21 5.60 -15.38 15.43
N GLN A 22 6.55 -15.59 16.30
CA GLN A 22 6.24 -15.73 17.73
C GLN A 22 5.96 -14.36 18.40
N LYS A 23 4.99 -14.35 19.29
CA LYS A 23 4.71 -13.23 20.18
C LYS A 23 5.82 -13.08 21.21
N ARG A 24 6.36 -11.87 21.37
CA ARG A 24 7.29 -11.57 22.47
C ARG A 24 6.56 -11.69 23.82
N LYS A 25 7.25 -12.22 24.84
CA LYS A 25 6.69 -12.49 26.19
C LYS A 25 5.92 -11.32 26.79
N ASN A 26 6.39 -10.09 26.58
CA ASN A 26 5.80 -8.86 27.16
C ASN A 26 4.94 -8.07 26.14
N ALA A 27 4.65 -8.63 24.97
CA ALA A 27 3.77 -7.96 24.02
C ALA A 27 2.30 -8.13 24.42
N SER A 28 1.52 -7.07 24.31
CA SER A 28 0.07 -7.12 24.56
C SER A 28 -0.68 -7.75 23.40
N LEU A 29 -0.27 -7.44 22.16
CA LEU A 29 -0.86 -7.95 20.93
C LEU A 29 0.02 -9.02 20.28
N TYR A 30 -0.59 -9.94 19.56
CA TYR A 30 0.10 -10.84 18.65
C TYR A 30 0.57 -10.07 17.40
N PRO A 31 1.66 -10.52 16.73
CA PRO A 31 2.08 -9.92 15.46
C PRO A 31 0.98 -9.91 14.40
N SER A 32 0.18 -10.98 14.31
CA SER A 32 -0.98 -11.07 13.41
C SER A 32 -2.07 -10.05 13.74
N GLU A 33 -2.36 -9.80 15.02
CA GLU A 33 -3.28 -8.74 15.44
C GLU A 33 -2.76 -7.34 15.02
N LEU A 34 -1.46 -7.09 15.16
CA LEU A 34 -0.85 -5.82 14.74
C LEU A 34 -0.97 -5.62 13.23
N VAL A 35 -0.66 -6.64 12.43
CA VAL A 35 -0.78 -6.56 10.97
C VAL A 35 -2.25 -6.37 10.58
N THR A 36 -3.18 -7.09 11.21
CA THR A 36 -4.62 -6.90 10.99
C THR A 36 -5.05 -5.47 11.29
N ILE A 37 -4.66 -4.90 12.42
CA ILE A 37 -4.97 -3.49 12.77
C ILE A 37 -4.37 -2.53 11.74
N GLY A 38 -3.16 -2.79 11.26
CA GLY A 38 -2.53 -2.01 10.20
C GLY A 38 -3.32 -2.04 8.88
N ILE A 39 -3.79 -3.23 8.48
CA ILE A 39 -4.68 -3.43 7.31
C ILE A 39 -5.99 -2.67 7.49
N LEU A 40 -6.64 -2.78 8.66
CA LEU A 40 -7.88 -2.07 8.95
C LEU A 40 -7.69 -0.54 8.88
N PHE A 41 -6.55 -0.04 9.37
CA PHE A 41 -6.21 1.38 9.24
C PHE A 41 -5.98 1.76 7.77
N ALA A 42 -5.34 0.90 6.98
CA ALA A 42 -5.14 1.11 5.56
C ALA A 42 -6.47 1.17 4.80
N LEU A 43 -7.39 0.28 5.10
CA LEU A 43 -8.70 0.18 4.47
C LEU A 43 -9.62 1.36 4.86
N LYS A 44 -9.76 1.63 6.15
CA LYS A 44 -10.63 2.73 6.63
C LYS A 44 -10.11 4.11 6.25
N GLY A 45 -8.81 4.26 6.11
CA GLY A 45 -8.19 5.52 5.71
C GLY A 45 -8.26 6.64 6.76
N GLY A 46 -8.01 7.87 6.28
CA GLY A 46 -8.14 9.06 7.09
C GLY A 46 -7.03 9.25 8.15
N ARG A 47 -7.42 9.83 9.30
CA ARG A 47 -6.50 10.16 10.39
C ARG A 47 -6.43 9.04 11.41
N PHE A 48 -5.21 8.65 11.83
CA PHE A 48 -5.00 7.60 12.83
C PHE A 48 -5.78 7.81 14.14
N ARG A 49 -5.93 9.05 14.60
CA ARG A 49 -6.71 9.34 15.81
C ARG A 49 -8.20 8.96 15.67
N ALA A 50 -8.78 9.20 14.51
CA ALA A 50 -10.19 8.86 14.25
C ALA A 50 -10.34 7.34 14.13
N PHE A 51 -9.43 6.69 13.41
CA PHE A 51 -9.35 5.23 13.31
C PHE A 51 -9.22 4.56 14.68
N TYR A 52 -8.27 5.00 15.53
CA TYR A 52 -8.09 4.44 16.86
C TYR A 52 -9.34 4.57 17.74
N ARG A 53 -10.06 5.73 17.69
CA ARG A 53 -11.29 5.91 18.42
C ARG A 53 -12.40 4.96 17.97
N TRP A 54 -12.52 4.76 16.67
CA TRP A 54 -13.45 3.82 16.08
C TRP A 54 -13.12 2.38 16.52
N LEU A 55 -11.87 1.95 16.39
CA LEU A 55 -11.43 0.62 16.79
C LEU A 55 -11.68 0.36 18.28
N LYS A 56 -11.32 1.32 19.14
CA LYS A 56 -11.48 1.23 20.60
C LYS A 56 -12.94 1.24 21.05
N ARG A 57 -13.80 1.98 20.36
CA ARG A 57 -15.22 2.09 20.73
C ARG A 57 -16.02 0.86 20.29
N ASP A 58 -15.79 0.41 19.04
CA ASP A 58 -16.69 -0.53 18.38
C ASP A 58 -16.14 -1.96 18.38
N TYR A 59 -14.80 -2.14 18.45
CA TYR A 59 -14.13 -3.44 18.25
C TYR A 59 -13.07 -3.76 19.31
N ASP A 60 -13.07 -3.09 20.46
CA ASP A 60 -12.15 -3.39 21.58
C ASP A 60 -12.17 -4.86 22.01
N PRO A 61 -13.33 -5.54 22.06
CA PRO A 61 -13.38 -6.95 22.44
C PRO A 61 -12.62 -7.88 21.50
N LEU A 62 -12.48 -7.53 20.22
CA LEU A 62 -11.72 -8.33 19.25
C LEU A 62 -10.20 -8.16 19.44
N PHE A 63 -9.75 -7.12 20.13
CA PHE A 63 -8.34 -6.79 20.36
C PHE A 63 -8.08 -6.53 21.85
N ALA A 64 -8.31 -7.54 22.69
CA ALA A 64 -8.27 -7.43 24.16
C ALA A 64 -6.98 -6.82 24.75
N GLY A 65 -5.87 -6.86 24.00
CA GLY A 65 -4.59 -6.27 24.38
C GLY A 65 -4.32 -4.90 23.76
N LEU A 66 -5.33 -4.18 23.23
CA LEU A 66 -5.14 -2.94 22.51
C LEU A 66 -4.45 -1.86 23.36
N PRO A 67 -3.23 -1.43 23.04
CA PRO A 67 -2.50 -0.44 23.81
C PRO A 67 -3.03 0.97 23.53
N ASP A 68 -2.53 1.98 24.27
CA ASP A 68 -2.83 3.36 23.98
C ASP A 68 -2.48 3.76 22.53
N ARG A 69 -3.15 4.78 22.03
CA ARG A 69 -3.04 5.25 20.64
C ARG A 69 -1.60 5.51 20.20
N THR A 70 -0.80 6.15 21.04
CA THR A 70 0.57 6.54 20.68
C THR A 70 1.49 5.33 20.64
N ARG A 71 1.30 4.40 21.55
CA ARG A 71 2.02 3.13 21.57
C ARG A 71 1.64 2.27 20.37
N LEU A 72 0.34 2.14 20.06
CA LEU A 72 -0.11 1.41 18.88
C LEU A 72 0.50 1.97 17.60
N GLN A 73 0.51 3.29 17.41
CA GLN A 73 1.10 3.89 16.21
C GLN A 73 2.59 3.58 16.08
N ARG A 74 3.34 3.59 17.19
CA ARG A 74 4.77 3.20 17.20
C ARG A 74 4.96 1.71 16.93
N LEU A 75 4.09 0.86 17.46
CA LEU A 75 4.14 -0.58 17.19
C LEU A 75 3.89 -0.89 15.72
N LEU A 76 2.89 -0.25 15.10
CA LEU A 76 2.63 -0.42 13.67
C LEU A 76 3.85 -0.01 12.84
N ALA A 77 4.49 1.14 13.14
CA ALA A 77 5.69 1.55 12.43
C ALA A 77 6.87 0.58 12.63
N HIS A 78 7.05 0.08 13.84
CA HIS A 78 8.13 -0.87 14.14
C HIS A 78 7.95 -2.25 13.48
N HIS A 79 6.71 -2.69 13.28
CA HIS A 79 6.40 -4.02 12.74
C HIS A 79 6.03 -4.00 11.25
N GLN A 80 6.19 -2.87 10.57
CA GLN A 80 5.87 -2.75 9.14
C GLN A 80 6.62 -3.76 8.24
N VAL A 81 7.82 -4.18 8.65
CA VAL A 81 8.60 -5.20 7.95
C VAL A 81 7.86 -6.53 7.79
N LEU A 82 6.89 -6.82 8.66
CA LEU A 82 6.03 -8.00 8.54
C LEU A 82 5.13 -7.95 7.29
N CYS A 83 4.91 -6.76 6.74
CA CYS A 83 4.14 -6.57 5.51
C CYS A 83 4.80 -7.24 4.29
N ASP A 84 6.12 -7.38 4.27
CA ASP A 84 6.84 -7.99 3.15
C ASP A 84 6.46 -9.47 2.94
N ARG A 85 5.94 -10.14 3.98
CA ARG A 85 5.41 -11.51 3.90
C ARG A 85 4.16 -11.62 3.02
N PHE A 86 3.52 -10.51 2.72
CA PHE A 86 2.31 -10.41 1.91
C PHE A 86 2.59 -9.91 0.50
N LEU A 87 3.86 -9.67 0.14
CA LEU A 87 4.26 -9.50 -1.25
C LEU A 87 4.07 -10.82 -2.00
N GLU A 88 3.57 -10.73 -3.21
CA GLU A 88 3.34 -11.91 -4.04
C GLU A 88 4.51 -12.17 -4.99
N CYS A 89 4.54 -13.34 -5.60
CA CYS A 89 5.55 -13.66 -6.59
C CYS A 89 5.28 -12.95 -7.92
N PRO A 90 6.33 -12.46 -8.61
CA PRO A 90 6.18 -11.94 -9.95
C PRO A 90 5.75 -13.07 -10.91
N THR A 91 4.94 -12.72 -11.89
CA THR A 91 4.61 -13.58 -13.03
C THR A 91 5.47 -13.21 -14.22
N PHE A 92 5.34 -13.93 -15.33
CA PHE A 92 6.13 -13.63 -16.54
C PHE A 92 5.98 -12.16 -16.99
N PHE A 93 4.78 -11.60 -16.87
CA PHE A 93 4.55 -10.16 -17.03
C PHE A 93 4.12 -9.52 -15.72
N THR A 94 4.66 -8.34 -15.47
CA THR A 94 4.22 -7.43 -14.41
C THR A 94 3.90 -6.07 -15.01
N VAL A 95 3.20 -5.24 -14.26
CA VAL A 95 2.84 -3.86 -14.66
C VAL A 95 3.29 -2.92 -13.58
N GLY A 96 4.10 -1.91 -13.94
CA GLY A 96 4.59 -0.89 -13.02
C GLY A 96 4.03 0.49 -13.36
N ASP A 97 3.60 1.22 -12.34
CA ASP A 97 3.21 2.62 -12.46
C ASP A 97 3.37 3.36 -11.13
N SER A 98 3.38 4.67 -11.16
CA SER A 98 3.49 5.51 -9.98
C SER A 98 2.34 6.51 -9.85
N PHE A 99 1.97 6.85 -8.60
CA PHE A 99 1.00 7.90 -8.37
C PHE A 99 1.40 8.83 -7.23
N PRO A 100 1.02 10.14 -7.29
CA PRO A 100 1.36 11.11 -6.28
C PRO A 100 0.43 11.03 -5.07
N ILE A 101 1.00 11.17 -3.88
CA ILE A 101 0.28 11.24 -2.59
C ILE A 101 0.63 12.55 -1.91
N GLU A 102 -0.36 13.39 -1.65
CA GLU A 102 -0.16 14.64 -0.91
C GLU A 102 0.10 14.36 0.58
N LEU A 103 1.07 15.07 1.16
CA LEU A 103 1.36 15.04 2.60
C LEU A 103 1.01 16.36 3.27
N LEU A 104 1.33 17.49 2.63
CA LEU A 104 1.24 18.82 3.18
C LEU A 104 0.58 19.79 2.19
N PHE A 105 -0.02 20.82 2.74
CA PHE A 105 -0.40 22.00 1.94
C PHE A 105 0.86 22.82 1.60
N PRO A 106 0.97 23.42 0.40
CA PRO A 106 2.14 24.21 -0.02
C PRO A 106 2.54 25.32 0.95
N ILE A 107 1.58 25.97 1.61
CA ILE A 107 1.82 27.01 2.62
C ILE A 107 2.62 26.51 3.85
N ARG A 108 2.78 25.20 4.01
CA ARG A 108 3.52 24.57 5.12
C ARG A 108 4.90 24.08 4.71
N GLU A 109 5.33 24.35 3.48
CA GLU A 109 6.65 23.98 2.99
C GLU A 109 7.76 24.63 3.84
N GLY A 110 8.82 23.88 4.12
CA GLY A 110 10.02 24.37 4.83
C GLY A 110 9.83 24.70 6.30
N ARG A 111 8.68 24.40 6.91
CA ARG A 111 8.44 24.65 8.35
C ARG A 111 9.17 23.66 9.28
N SER A 112 9.76 22.61 8.75
CA SER A 112 10.50 21.61 9.50
C SER A 112 11.64 21.07 8.68
N ASP A 113 12.83 21.00 9.27
CA ASP A 113 14.02 20.40 8.64
C ASP A 113 13.84 18.91 8.38
N LYS A 114 12.92 18.27 9.12
CA LYS A 114 12.55 16.85 8.95
C LYS A 114 11.36 16.66 7.99
N GLN A 115 11.09 17.65 7.14
CA GLN A 115 9.98 17.55 6.20
C GLN A 115 10.21 16.40 5.22
N VAL A 116 9.29 15.43 5.24
CA VAL A 116 9.20 14.38 4.22
C VAL A 116 8.38 14.90 3.04
N GLY A 117 8.83 14.55 1.85
CA GLY A 117 8.18 14.98 0.62
C GLY A 117 8.72 16.29 0.07
N LYS A 118 8.61 16.44 -1.24
CA LYS A 118 9.04 17.61 -2.00
C LYS A 118 7.88 18.17 -2.78
N LYS A 119 8.05 19.43 -3.19
CA LYS A 119 7.06 20.15 -3.99
C LYS A 119 7.12 19.70 -5.44
N ASN A 120 5.97 19.48 -6.03
CA ASN A 120 5.81 19.23 -7.45
C ASN A 120 4.59 19.98 -7.98
N LYS A 121 4.59 20.28 -9.27
CA LYS A 121 3.49 20.93 -9.97
C LYS A 121 2.86 19.93 -10.93
N ASP A 122 1.61 19.59 -10.71
CA ASP A 122 0.81 18.77 -11.61
C ASP A 122 -0.42 19.55 -12.06
N LYS A 123 -0.67 19.57 -13.38
CA LYS A 123 -1.82 20.26 -14.02
C LYS A 123 -2.07 21.67 -13.48
N GLY A 124 -1.00 22.43 -13.27
CA GLY A 124 -1.06 23.81 -12.77
C GLY A 124 -1.16 23.96 -11.25
N ARG A 125 -1.40 22.89 -10.49
CA ARG A 125 -1.51 22.90 -9.03
C ARG A 125 -0.20 22.47 -8.38
N TRP A 126 0.24 23.25 -7.38
CA TRP A 126 1.35 22.85 -6.51
C TRP A 126 0.88 21.94 -5.38
N SER A 127 1.59 20.84 -5.17
CA SER A 127 1.40 19.93 -4.05
C SER A 127 2.76 19.52 -3.46
N ILE A 128 2.75 19.11 -2.18
CA ILE A 128 3.94 18.60 -1.48
C ILE A 128 3.63 17.21 -1.00
N GLY A 129 4.45 16.26 -1.39
CA GLY A 129 4.21 14.88 -1.02
C GLY A 129 5.28 13.92 -1.50
N ILE A 130 4.84 12.73 -1.73
CA ILE A 130 5.62 11.59 -2.20
C ILE A 130 4.96 11.01 -3.45
N LYS A 131 5.71 10.20 -4.16
CA LYS A 131 5.25 9.38 -5.28
C LYS A 131 5.42 7.91 -4.86
N LEU A 132 4.36 7.13 -4.97
CA LEU A 132 4.35 5.69 -4.70
C LEU A 132 4.34 4.94 -6.02
N CYS A 133 5.28 4.03 -6.21
CA CYS A 133 5.30 3.07 -7.32
C CYS A 133 4.86 1.70 -6.80
N TRP A 134 3.97 1.05 -7.52
CA TRP A 134 3.62 -0.35 -7.36
C TRP A 134 3.95 -1.14 -8.62
N ILE A 135 4.40 -2.38 -8.42
CA ILE A 135 4.57 -3.37 -9.48
C ILE A 135 3.57 -4.48 -9.18
N LEU A 136 2.64 -4.70 -10.10
CA LEU A 136 1.61 -5.72 -9.99
C LEU A 136 1.90 -6.89 -10.93
N ASN A 137 1.60 -8.11 -10.51
CA ASN A 137 1.60 -9.26 -11.42
C ASN A 137 0.31 -9.29 -12.27
N ASN A 138 0.19 -10.28 -13.17
CA ASN A 138 -0.97 -10.42 -14.06
C ASN A 138 -2.28 -10.75 -13.33
N LEU A 139 -2.21 -11.14 -12.04
CA LEU A 139 -3.38 -11.33 -11.18
C LEU A 139 -3.76 -10.05 -10.41
N GLY A 140 -3.07 -8.94 -10.67
CA GLY A 140 -3.28 -7.66 -10.01
C GLY A 140 -2.69 -7.57 -8.60
N ARG A 141 -1.87 -8.55 -8.16
CA ARG A 141 -1.26 -8.57 -6.83
C ARG A 141 0.07 -7.83 -6.83
N VAL A 142 0.33 -7.07 -5.75
CA VAL A 142 1.56 -6.30 -5.60
C VAL A 142 2.73 -7.26 -5.33
N VAL A 143 3.77 -7.17 -6.16
CA VAL A 143 5.00 -7.96 -6.08
C VAL A 143 6.21 -7.13 -5.66
N GLY A 144 6.12 -5.81 -5.79
CA GLY A 144 7.15 -4.85 -5.39
C GLY A 144 6.55 -3.46 -5.25
N TRP A 145 7.15 -2.65 -4.39
CA TRP A 145 6.74 -1.26 -4.20
C TRP A 145 7.89 -0.42 -3.66
N LYS A 146 7.88 0.85 -4.05
CA LYS A 146 8.85 1.85 -3.57
C LYS A 146 8.18 3.21 -3.53
N TRP A 147 8.64 4.09 -2.64
CA TRP A 147 8.22 5.49 -2.64
C TRP A 147 9.41 6.44 -2.69
N LEU A 148 9.22 7.57 -3.33
CA LEU A 148 10.20 8.63 -3.49
C LEU A 148 9.54 10.01 -3.24
N PRO A 149 10.31 11.08 -3.04
CA PRO A 149 9.76 12.43 -3.02
C PRO A 149 8.97 12.74 -4.30
N MET A 150 7.89 13.52 -4.20
CA MET A 150 6.95 13.77 -5.31
C MET A 150 7.59 14.39 -6.56
N ASN A 151 8.74 15.05 -6.42
CA ASN A 151 9.50 15.62 -7.54
C ASN A 151 10.42 14.61 -8.25
N ALA A 152 10.50 13.37 -7.78
CA ALA A 152 11.24 12.31 -8.45
C ALA A 152 10.60 11.96 -9.81
N HIS A 153 11.41 11.56 -10.77
CA HIS A 153 10.96 11.07 -12.06
C HIS A 153 10.57 9.58 -11.96
N ASP A 154 9.72 9.08 -12.87
CA ASP A 154 9.31 7.68 -12.84
C ASP A 154 10.48 6.73 -13.13
N GLN A 155 11.47 7.17 -13.91
CA GLN A 155 12.72 6.44 -14.14
C GLN A 155 13.52 6.17 -12.85
N ASP A 156 13.33 6.96 -11.78
CA ASP A 156 14.02 6.75 -10.50
C ASP A 156 13.52 5.50 -9.73
N PHE A 157 12.48 4.84 -10.26
CA PHE A 157 11.97 3.56 -9.78
C PHE A 157 12.51 2.36 -10.57
N ASN A 158 13.34 2.57 -11.59
CA ASN A 158 13.83 1.49 -12.47
C ASN A 158 14.64 0.44 -11.71
N ASP A 159 15.34 0.80 -10.64
CA ASP A 159 16.07 -0.12 -9.77
C ASP A 159 15.14 -1.16 -9.11
N GLU A 160 13.92 -0.75 -8.73
CA GLU A 160 12.92 -1.68 -8.17
C GLU A 160 12.45 -2.70 -9.22
N ILE A 161 12.32 -2.27 -10.48
CA ILE A 161 11.97 -3.16 -11.58
C ILE A 161 13.14 -4.07 -11.94
N GLU A 162 14.36 -3.56 -11.91
CA GLU A 162 15.57 -4.32 -12.18
C GLU A 162 15.77 -5.49 -11.22
N ASN A 163 15.32 -5.38 -9.96
CA ASN A 163 15.30 -6.47 -8.98
C ASN A 163 14.46 -7.68 -9.44
N LEU A 164 13.57 -7.49 -10.43
CA LEU A 164 12.77 -8.55 -11.05
C LEU A 164 13.41 -9.11 -12.33
N ASN A 165 14.64 -8.69 -12.69
CA ASN A 165 15.33 -9.18 -13.88
C ASN A 165 15.50 -10.71 -13.83
N GLY A 166 15.31 -11.36 -14.98
CA GLY A 166 15.30 -12.82 -15.08
C GLY A 166 14.04 -13.51 -14.53
N LYS A 167 13.13 -12.78 -13.89
CA LYS A 167 11.87 -13.32 -13.35
C LYS A 167 10.63 -12.79 -14.05
N SER A 168 10.65 -11.54 -14.50
CA SER A 168 9.50 -10.88 -15.09
C SER A 168 9.90 -9.77 -16.07
N ILE A 169 9.06 -9.55 -17.07
CA ILE A 169 9.09 -8.36 -17.92
C ILE A 169 8.05 -7.39 -17.42
N THR A 170 8.48 -6.18 -17.03
CA THR A 170 7.59 -5.15 -16.46
C THR A 170 7.14 -4.17 -17.54
N LEU A 171 5.83 -4.09 -17.74
CA LEU A 171 5.20 -3.11 -18.62
C LEU A 171 5.06 -1.78 -17.88
N THR A 172 5.62 -0.70 -18.44
CA THR A 172 5.57 0.64 -17.86
C THR A 172 5.19 1.67 -18.91
N ASP A 173 4.87 2.88 -18.48
CA ASP A 173 4.69 3.97 -19.43
C ASP A 173 6.03 4.61 -19.87
N LEU A 174 5.94 5.61 -20.74
CA LEU A 174 7.12 6.30 -21.27
C LEU A 174 7.84 7.17 -20.22
N GLY A 175 7.23 7.42 -19.07
CA GLY A 175 7.85 8.16 -17.95
C GLY A 175 9.03 7.42 -17.32
N PHE A 176 9.07 6.09 -17.47
CA PHE A 176 10.17 5.24 -17.00
C PHE A 176 11.39 5.21 -17.95
N ARG A 177 11.32 5.92 -19.08
CA ARG A 177 12.46 6.01 -20.01
C ARG A 177 13.62 6.78 -19.37
N CYS A 178 14.79 6.14 -19.30
CA CYS A 178 16.04 6.76 -18.88
C CYS A 178 16.97 6.99 -20.10
N LYS A 179 17.71 8.11 -20.10
CA LYS A 179 18.70 8.39 -21.15
C LYS A 179 19.96 7.55 -21.03
N GLU A 180 20.30 7.14 -19.81
CA GLU A 180 21.50 6.38 -19.48
C GLU A 180 21.37 4.87 -19.76
N GLY A 181 20.18 4.43 -20.10
CA GLY A 181 19.83 3.03 -20.36
C GLY A 181 18.57 2.61 -19.63
N ILE A 182 17.89 1.63 -20.15
CA ILE A 182 16.66 1.07 -19.57
C ILE A 182 16.98 -0.37 -19.17
N PRO A 183 16.60 -0.83 -17.94
CA PRO A 183 16.73 -2.24 -17.58
C PRO A 183 16.15 -3.16 -18.65
N GLU A 184 16.81 -4.29 -18.91
CA GLU A 184 16.43 -5.23 -19.98
C GLU A 184 15.01 -5.80 -19.79
N ASN A 185 14.56 -5.86 -18.55
CA ASN A 185 13.24 -6.37 -18.19
C ASN A 185 12.15 -5.28 -18.16
N ILE A 186 12.40 -4.07 -18.69
CA ILE A 186 11.38 -3.03 -18.87
C ILE A 186 10.89 -3.00 -20.32
N LYS A 187 9.58 -3.08 -20.50
CA LYS A 187 8.89 -2.84 -21.76
C LYS A 187 8.12 -1.52 -21.68
N LEU A 188 8.64 -0.48 -22.32
CA LEU A 188 7.95 0.80 -22.45
C LEU A 188 6.72 0.68 -23.37
N CYS A 189 5.56 1.08 -22.89
CA CYS A 189 4.29 1.01 -23.58
C CYS A 189 3.78 2.42 -23.93
N ALA A 190 3.48 2.65 -25.20
CA ALA A 190 2.80 3.86 -25.62
C ALA A 190 1.34 3.85 -25.12
N LYS A 191 0.76 5.05 -24.96
CA LYS A 191 -0.64 5.18 -24.54
C LYS A 191 -1.57 4.41 -25.48
N GLY A 192 -2.43 3.56 -24.94
CA GLY A 192 -3.43 2.80 -25.69
C GLY A 192 -2.90 1.52 -26.37
N THR A 193 -1.63 1.13 -26.16
CA THR A 193 -1.08 -0.07 -26.80
C THR A 193 -1.17 -1.35 -25.95
N TRP A 194 -1.31 -1.23 -24.62
CA TRP A 194 -1.35 -2.35 -23.68
C TRP A 194 -2.43 -2.12 -22.64
N ASN A 195 -3.55 -2.81 -22.76
CA ASN A 195 -4.69 -2.68 -21.84
C ASN A 195 -4.40 -3.27 -20.45
N GLU A 196 -3.42 -4.17 -20.34
CA GLU A 196 -2.97 -4.78 -19.08
C GLU A 196 -2.54 -3.72 -18.06
N ARG A 197 -2.03 -2.57 -18.51
CA ARG A 197 -1.67 -1.46 -17.63
C ARG A 197 -2.86 -0.86 -16.89
N MET A 198 -4.09 -1.05 -17.36
CA MET A 198 -5.29 -0.58 -16.66
C MET A 198 -5.45 -1.21 -15.27
N ILE A 199 -4.85 -2.38 -15.02
CA ILE A 199 -4.90 -3.04 -13.71
C ILE A 199 -4.29 -2.15 -12.62
N VAL A 200 -3.12 -1.55 -12.87
CA VAL A 200 -2.47 -0.69 -11.87
C VAL A 200 -3.21 0.64 -11.71
N GLU A 201 -3.75 1.21 -12.78
CA GLU A 201 -4.58 2.42 -12.72
C GLU A 201 -5.85 2.17 -11.89
N THR A 202 -6.48 1.00 -12.07
CA THR A 202 -7.64 0.57 -11.28
C THR A 202 -7.28 0.41 -9.81
N ALA A 203 -6.15 -0.24 -9.49
CA ALA A 203 -5.66 -0.38 -8.12
C ALA A 203 -5.44 0.99 -7.45
N PHE A 204 -4.79 1.93 -8.14
CA PHE A 204 -4.59 3.28 -7.63
C PHE A 204 -5.88 4.08 -7.46
N SER A 205 -6.84 3.89 -8.37
CA SER A 205 -8.18 4.47 -8.23
C SER A 205 -8.86 3.98 -6.95
N MET A 206 -8.85 2.68 -6.69
CA MET A 206 -9.40 2.12 -5.45
C MET A 206 -8.71 2.66 -4.20
N LEU A 207 -7.37 2.74 -4.20
CA LEU A 207 -6.62 3.31 -3.08
C LEU A 207 -6.97 4.79 -2.83
N THR A 208 -7.12 5.58 -3.90
CA THR A 208 -7.38 7.01 -3.77
C THR A 208 -8.81 7.30 -3.34
N VAL A 209 -9.78 6.59 -3.90
CA VAL A 209 -11.22 6.83 -3.67
C VAL A 209 -11.69 6.17 -2.38
N VAL A 210 -11.42 4.89 -2.18
CA VAL A 210 -11.94 4.11 -1.05
C VAL A 210 -11.05 4.27 0.19
N CYS A 211 -9.73 4.12 0.04
CA CYS A 211 -8.79 4.15 1.17
C CYS A 211 -8.26 5.56 1.50
N HIS A 212 -8.76 6.59 0.83
CA HIS A 212 -8.36 8.00 1.04
C HIS A 212 -6.86 8.27 0.87
N MET A 213 -6.18 7.51 -0.01
CA MET A 213 -4.73 7.62 -0.23
C MET A 213 -4.30 8.81 -1.08
N LYS A 214 -5.21 9.60 -1.63
CA LYS A 214 -4.87 10.86 -2.32
C LYS A 214 -4.10 11.83 -1.43
N LYS A 215 -4.39 11.78 -0.11
CA LYS A 215 -3.72 12.58 0.91
C LYS A 215 -3.60 11.83 2.20
N ILE A 216 -2.37 11.69 2.71
CA ILE A 216 -2.11 11.10 4.02
C ILE A 216 -1.62 12.17 5.01
N PHE A 217 -1.89 11.95 6.30
CA PHE A 217 -1.68 12.98 7.33
C PHE A 217 -0.43 12.72 8.19
N HIS A 218 0.36 11.72 7.86
CA HIS A 218 1.63 11.45 8.50
C HIS A 218 2.71 12.42 8.03
N ARG A 219 3.63 12.77 8.92
CA ARG A 219 4.74 13.71 8.65
C ARG A 219 6.11 13.11 8.98
N VAL A 220 6.13 12.00 9.68
CA VAL A 220 7.32 11.24 10.04
C VAL A 220 7.48 10.11 9.05
N SER A 221 8.69 9.92 8.54
CA SER A 221 9.02 8.92 7.52
C SER A 221 8.49 7.53 7.87
N ASP A 222 8.83 7.04 9.06
CA ASP A 222 8.45 5.70 9.52
C ASP A 222 6.93 5.46 9.52
N TYR A 223 6.15 6.50 9.84
CA TYR A 223 4.67 6.41 9.82
C TYR A 223 4.10 6.47 8.40
N ILE A 224 4.79 7.16 7.49
CA ILE A 224 4.43 7.19 6.07
C ILE A 224 4.70 5.81 5.49
N GLU A 225 5.90 5.28 5.70
CA GLU A 225 6.32 3.99 5.21
C GLU A 225 5.42 2.86 5.74
N ALA A 226 5.14 2.84 7.04
CA ALA A 226 4.19 1.92 7.64
C ALA A 226 2.80 2.02 6.97
N ARG A 227 2.30 3.24 6.72
CA ARG A 227 1.02 3.44 6.04
C ARG A 227 1.02 2.85 4.63
N LEU A 228 2.11 3.00 3.88
CA LEU A 228 2.26 2.47 2.52
C LEU A 228 2.37 0.94 2.55
N ALA A 229 3.21 0.39 3.43
CA ALA A 229 3.38 -1.05 3.61
C ALA A 229 2.05 -1.75 3.96
N TYR A 230 1.30 -1.22 4.92
CA TYR A 230 -0.02 -1.75 5.26
C TYR A 230 -1.05 -1.56 4.14
N SER A 231 -0.91 -0.54 3.30
CA SER A 231 -1.81 -0.38 2.14
C SER A 231 -1.54 -1.42 1.06
N MET A 232 -0.28 -1.78 0.84
CA MET A 232 0.11 -2.90 -0.03
C MET A 232 -0.42 -4.23 0.53
N THR A 233 -0.16 -4.49 1.81
CA THR A 233 -0.64 -5.71 2.49
C THR A 233 -2.17 -5.82 2.43
N MET A 234 -2.87 -4.74 2.76
CA MET A 234 -4.33 -4.67 2.67
C MET A 234 -4.81 -5.06 1.27
N PHE A 235 -4.21 -4.49 0.23
CA PHE A 235 -4.62 -4.74 -1.15
C PHE A 235 -4.45 -6.22 -1.53
N ASN A 236 -3.30 -6.82 -1.22
CA ASN A 236 -3.04 -8.24 -1.52
C ASN A 236 -3.93 -9.19 -0.70
N VAL A 237 -4.17 -8.87 0.58
CA VAL A 237 -5.06 -9.67 1.45
C VAL A 237 -6.50 -9.61 0.94
N LEU A 238 -7.00 -8.43 0.58
CA LEU A 238 -8.38 -8.31 0.08
C LEU A 238 -8.56 -8.99 -1.28
N LEU A 239 -7.56 -8.94 -2.16
CA LEU A 239 -7.59 -9.70 -3.42
C LEU A 239 -7.65 -11.22 -3.18
N ALA A 240 -6.92 -11.71 -2.18
CA ALA A 240 -6.95 -13.13 -1.83
C ALA A 240 -8.32 -13.54 -1.26
N LEU A 241 -8.86 -12.75 -0.33
CA LEU A 241 -10.19 -12.98 0.24
C LEU A 241 -11.29 -12.87 -0.82
N TYR A 242 -11.18 -11.92 -1.74
CA TYR A 242 -12.12 -11.82 -2.86
C TYR A 242 -12.12 -13.09 -3.71
N HIS A 243 -10.94 -13.62 -4.03
CA HIS A 243 -10.82 -14.84 -4.81
C HIS A 243 -11.38 -16.08 -4.07
N GLU A 244 -11.23 -16.13 -2.75
CA GLU A 244 -11.84 -17.20 -1.91
C GLU A 244 -13.37 -17.11 -1.90
N LEU A 245 -13.91 -15.90 -1.82
CA LEU A 245 -15.37 -15.65 -1.81
C LEU A 245 -16.00 -15.78 -3.20
N HIS A 246 -15.24 -15.49 -4.26
CA HIS A 246 -15.69 -15.46 -5.65
C HIS A 246 -14.76 -16.26 -6.58
N PRO A 247 -14.65 -17.60 -6.40
CA PRO A 247 -13.64 -18.41 -7.11
C PRO A 247 -13.82 -18.43 -8.64
N ASN A 248 -14.99 -18.10 -9.13
CA ASN A 248 -15.31 -18.07 -10.56
C ASN A 248 -15.17 -16.65 -11.19
N GLU A 249 -14.81 -15.65 -10.39
CA GLU A 249 -14.65 -14.29 -10.88
C GLU A 249 -13.18 -13.91 -11.08
N PRO A 250 -12.86 -13.18 -12.15
CA PRO A 250 -11.49 -12.75 -12.38
C PRO A 250 -11.08 -11.66 -11.36
N PRO A 251 -9.81 -11.64 -10.91
CA PRO A 251 -9.32 -10.71 -9.88
C PRO A 251 -9.56 -9.22 -10.18
N HIS A 252 -9.58 -8.84 -11.44
CA HIS A 252 -9.80 -7.44 -11.85
C HIS A 252 -11.23 -6.92 -11.59
N LYS A 253 -12.18 -7.79 -11.26
CA LYS A 253 -13.53 -7.39 -10.83
C LYS A 253 -13.62 -7.00 -9.36
N MET A 254 -12.58 -7.28 -8.56
CA MET A 254 -12.58 -6.89 -7.15
C MET A 254 -12.81 -5.39 -7.00
N SER A 255 -13.70 -5.03 -6.10
CA SER A 255 -13.84 -3.66 -5.60
C SER A 255 -13.51 -3.63 -4.10
N ILE A 256 -12.52 -2.82 -3.69
CA ILE A 256 -12.22 -2.62 -2.26
C ILE A 256 -13.44 -2.11 -1.49
N ALA A 257 -14.39 -1.44 -2.17
CA ALA A 257 -15.62 -0.95 -1.55
C ALA A 257 -16.50 -2.07 -0.97
N GLU A 258 -16.37 -3.30 -1.44
CA GLU A 258 -17.07 -4.47 -0.87
C GLU A 258 -16.61 -4.81 0.56
N PHE A 259 -15.39 -4.40 0.89
CA PHE A 259 -14.77 -4.58 2.21
C PHE A 259 -14.76 -3.27 3.03
N SER A 260 -15.56 -2.26 2.66
CA SER A 260 -15.58 -0.98 3.39
C SER A 260 -16.04 -1.13 4.84
N LEU A 261 -15.34 -0.41 5.77
CA LEU A 261 -15.50 -0.49 7.22
C LEU A 261 -16.35 0.65 7.79
#